data_18905a6c1343f6afefb164df699c6ba0
#
_entry.id   18905a6c1343f6afefb164df699c6ba0
#
_cell.length_a   1.000
_cell.length_b   1.000
_cell.length_c   1.000
_cell.angle_alpha   90.00
_cell.angle_beta   90.00
_cell.angle_gamma   90.00
#
_symmetry.space_group_name_H-M   'P 1'
#
loop_
_entity.id
_entity.type
_entity.pdbx_description
1 polymer ?
#
loop_
_entity_poly.entity_id
_entity_poly.type
_entity_poly.pdbx_seq_one_letter_code
_entity_poly.pdbx_strand_id
1 'polypeptide(L)'
;FLAHKITANVRELEGALNRVVAHAQLVGREITLETAQEVLHDLLRANDRRVTIEEIQKQVASHFNIRGSDMHSARRARSVARPRQVAMYLAKQLTSRSLPEIGRKFGGRDHTTVMHAVKKVEELRECDSSFAEDVELLRRMLEG
;
A
#
# COMPACT_ATOMS: atom_id res chain seq x y z
N PHE A 1 -7.96 -4.35 -11.59
CA PHE A 1 -6.91 -3.81 -10.72
C PHE A 1 -5.78 -4.82 -10.46
N LEU A 2 -6.13 -5.99 -9.94
CA LEU A 2 -5.15 -7.06 -9.70
C LEU A 2 -4.44 -7.47 -10.99
N ALA A 3 -5.18 -7.61 -12.09
CA ALA A 3 -4.63 -7.96 -13.39
C ALA A 3 -3.63 -6.91 -13.90
N HIS A 4 -3.94 -5.63 -13.70
CA HIS A 4 -3.04 -4.54 -14.09
C HIS A 4 -1.74 -4.56 -13.29
N LYS A 5 -1.82 -4.78 -11.99
CA LYS A 5 -0.67 -4.87 -11.09
C LYS A 5 0.21 -6.09 -11.41
N ILE A 6 -0.40 -7.22 -11.69
CA ILE A 6 0.31 -8.45 -12.08
C ILE A 6 1.04 -8.23 -13.41
N THR A 7 0.37 -7.60 -14.40
CA THR A 7 0.98 -7.31 -15.71
C THR A 7 2.19 -6.39 -15.57
N ALA A 8 2.11 -5.35 -14.74
CA ALA A 8 3.22 -4.44 -14.47
C ALA A 8 4.40 -5.17 -13.82
N ASN A 9 4.13 -6.02 -12.85
CA ASN A 9 5.16 -6.82 -12.18
C ASN A 9 5.85 -7.81 -13.13
N VAL A 10 5.08 -8.45 -14.03
CA VAL A 10 5.62 -9.36 -15.04
C VAL A 10 6.56 -8.62 -16.01
N ARG A 11 6.18 -7.42 -16.46
CA ARG A 11 7.03 -6.60 -17.34
C ARG A 11 8.33 -6.19 -16.66
N GLU A 12 8.29 -5.79 -15.41
CA GLU A 12 9.46 -5.46 -14.61
C GLU A 12 10.36 -6.67 -14.42
N LEU A 13 9.77 -7.82 -14.17
CA LEU A 13 10.49 -9.08 -14.02
C LEU A 13 11.17 -9.50 -15.32
N GLU A 14 10.48 -9.41 -16.46
CA GLU A 14 11.06 -9.69 -17.79
C GLU A 14 12.24 -8.76 -18.08
N GLY A 15 12.11 -7.46 -17.82
CA GLY A 15 13.17 -6.48 -17.99
C GLY A 15 14.39 -6.79 -17.13
N ALA A 16 14.17 -7.19 -15.88
CA ALA A 16 15.23 -7.58 -14.97
C ALA A 16 15.93 -8.87 -15.40
N LEU A 17 15.16 -9.88 -15.83
CA LEU A 17 15.70 -11.13 -16.35
C LEU A 17 16.53 -10.89 -17.60
N ASN A 18 16.06 -10.06 -18.52
CA ASN A 18 16.81 -9.69 -19.73
C ASN A 18 18.13 -9.01 -19.40
N ARG A 19 18.17 -8.16 -18.39
CA ARG A 19 19.39 -7.51 -17.91
C ARG A 19 20.36 -8.53 -17.29
N VAL A 20 19.84 -9.48 -16.51
CA VAL A 20 20.65 -10.56 -15.92
C VAL A 20 21.25 -11.45 -17.01
N VAL A 21 20.45 -11.83 -18.02
CA VAL A 21 20.90 -12.63 -19.16
C VAL A 21 21.99 -11.89 -19.93
N ALA A 22 21.78 -10.62 -20.24
CA ALA A 22 22.75 -9.78 -20.95
C ALA A 22 24.06 -9.67 -20.15
N HIS A 23 23.97 -9.46 -18.84
CA HIS A 23 25.14 -9.38 -17.97
C HIS A 23 25.89 -10.72 -17.90
N ALA A 24 25.18 -11.83 -17.78
CA ALA A 24 25.74 -13.16 -17.74
C ALA A 24 26.45 -13.50 -19.05
N GLN A 25 25.90 -13.10 -20.19
CA GLN A 25 26.53 -13.28 -21.50
C GLN A 25 27.82 -12.47 -21.66
N LEU A 26 27.81 -11.22 -21.14
CA LEU A 26 28.99 -10.34 -21.18
C LEU A 26 30.13 -10.85 -20.28
N VAL A 27 29.81 -11.39 -19.12
CA VAL A 27 30.78 -11.81 -18.10
C VAL A 27 31.08 -13.31 -18.18
N GLY A 28 30.31 -14.08 -18.97
CA GLY A 28 30.47 -15.52 -19.09
C GLY A 28 30.01 -16.30 -17.85
N ARG A 29 29.16 -15.71 -17.03
CA ARG A 29 28.62 -16.37 -15.85
C ARG A 29 27.30 -17.05 -16.17
N GLU A 30 27.11 -18.23 -15.60
CA GLU A 30 25.81 -18.90 -15.66
C GLU A 30 24.79 -18.16 -14.78
N ILE A 31 23.55 -18.08 -15.25
CA ILE A 31 22.44 -17.57 -14.47
C ILE A 31 22.07 -18.66 -13.47
N THR A 32 22.30 -18.39 -12.20
CA THR A 32 21.89 -19.28 -11.12
C THR A 32 20.52 -18.91 -10.60
N LEU A 33 19.84 -19.88 -9.99
CA LEU A 33 18.57 -19.67 -9.32
C LEU A 33 18.69 -18.58 -8.24
N GLU A 34 19.81 -18.53 -7.55
CA GLU A 34 20.11 -17.52 -6.53
C GLU A 34 20.11 -16.11 -7.11
N THR A 35 20.75 -15.89 -8.26
CA THR A 35 20.76 -14.58 -8.92
C THR A 35 19.35 -14.14 -9.31
N ALA A 36 18.55 -15.05 -9.85
CA ALA A 36 17.17 -14.78 -10.22
C ALA A 36 16.32 -14.44 -8.97
N GLN A 37 16.52 -15.15 -7.86
CA GLN A 37 15.83 -14.88 -6.60
C GLN A 37 16.23 -13.53 -6.01
N GLU A 38 17.49 -13.14 -6.06
CA GLU A 38 17.94 -11.83 -5.60
C GLU A 38 17.31 -10.70 -6.39
N VAL A 39 17.27 -10.80 -7.72
CA VAL A 39 16.64 -9.80 -8.58
C VAL A 39 15.14 -9.70 -8.28
N LEU A 40 14.46 -10.83 -8.13
CA LEU A 40 13.05 -10.88 -7.78
C LEU A 40 12.80 -10.25 -6.42
N HIS A 41 13.63 -10.55 -5.44
CA HIS A 41 13.52 -10.00 -4.08
C HIS A 41 13.68 -8.48 -4.07
N ASP A 42 14.67 -7.97 -4.82
CA ASP A 42 14.89 -6.52 -4.95
C ASP A 42 13.72 -5.82 -5.63
N LEU A 43 13.13 -6.43 -6.65
CA LEU A 43 11.94 -5.90 -7.32
C LEU A 43 10.73 -5.84 -6.37
N LEU A 44 10.51 -6.89 -5.59
CA LEU A 44 9.43 -6.94 -4.61
C LEU A 44 9.63 -5.89 -3.52
N ARG A 45 10.87 -5.70 -3.07
CA ARG A 45 11.22 -4.63 -2.13
C ARG A 45 10.96 -3.24 -2.68
N ALA A 46 11.34 -3.00 -3.93
CA ALA A 46 11.11 -1.72 -4.59
C ALA A 46 9.61 -1.40 -4.68
N ASN A 47 8.77 -2.41 -4.99
CA ASN A 47 7.32 -2.26 -5.03
C ASN A 47 6.73 -1.99 -3.64
N ASP A 48 7.20 -2.67 -2.60
CA ASP A 48 6.76 -2.46 -1.22
C ASP A 48 7.11 -1.05 -0.71
N ARG A 49 8.20 -0.46 -1.19
CA ARG A 49 8.63 0.89 -0.83
C ARG A 49 7.90 1.99 -1.59
N ARG A 50 7.15 1.64 -2.64
CA ARG A 50 6.43 2.61 -3.49
C ARG A 50 5.40 3.40 -2.71
N VAL A 51 4.71 2.75 -1.77
CA VAL A 51 3.67 3.38 -0.96
C VAL A 51 3.99 3.11 0.51
N THR A 52 4.18 4.19 1.27
CA THR A 52 4.39 4.11 2.70
C THR A 52 3.12 4.48 3.46
N ILE A 53 3.03 4.07 4.72
CA ILE A 53 1.89 4.45 5.58
C ILE A 53 1.82 5.97 5.72
N GLU A 54 2.95 6.63 5.81
CA GLU A 54 3.04 8.10 5.93
C GLU A 54 2.48 8.79 4.69
N GLU A 55 2.76 8.28 3.50
CA GLU A 55 2.19 8.80 2.24
C GLU A 55 0.67 8.62 2.20
N ILE A 56 0.18 7.46 2.64
CA ILE A 56 -1.25 7.18 2.73
C ILE A 56 -1.93 8.16 3.67
N GLN A 57 -1.36 8.38 4.86
CA GLN A 57 -1.88 9.32 5.85
C GLN A 57 -1.94 10.74 5.29
N LYS A 58 -0.88 11.18 4.64
CA LYS A 58 -0.79 12.51 4.03
C LYS A 58 -1.84 12.70 2.93
N GLN A 59 -1.97 11.73 2.06
CA GLN A 59 -2.90 11.80 0.93
C GLN A 59 -4.35 11.80 1.40
N VAL A 60 -4.68 10.93 2.34
CA VAL A 60 -6.03 10.86 2.93
C VAL A 60 -6.37 12.14 3.68
N ALA A 61 -5.44 12.66 4.48
CA ALA A 61 -5.64 13.91 5.20
C ALA A 61 -5.90 15.07 4.24
N SER A 62 -5.16 15.16 3.15
CA SER A 62 -5.34 16.17 2.12
C SER A 62 -6.72 16.05 1.44
N HIS A 63 -7.11 14.83 1.08
CA HIS A 63 -8.39 14.56 0.40
C HIS A 63 -9.60 14.95 1.26
N PHE A 64 -9.58 14.60 2.55
CA PHE A 64 -10.67 14.90 3.48
C PHE A 64 -10.51 16.25 4.19
N ASN A 65 -9.48 17.02 3.82
CA ASN A 65 -9.24 18.35 4.35
C ASN A 65 -9.10 18.37 5.88
N ILE A 66 -8.33 17.43 6.41
CA ILE A 66 -7.97 17.36 7.82
C ILE A 66 -6.43 17.49 7.97
N ARG A 67 -5.98 17.69 9.20
CA ARG A 67 -4.54 17.79 9.49
C ARG A 67 -3.90 16.42 9.53
N GLY A 68 -2.64 16.32 9.10
CA GLY A 68 -1.86 15.08 9.21
C GLY A 68 -1.77 14.57 10.65
N SER A 69 -1.69 15.48 11.63
CA SER A 69 -1.66 15.14 13.05
C SER A 69 -2.95 14.46 13.54
N ASP A 70 -4.08 14.66 12.85
CA ASP A 70 -5.34 14.01 13.20
C ASP A 70 -5.29 12.50 12.99
N MET A 71 -4.37 12.00 12.17
CA MET A 71 -4.15 10.57 11.98
C MET A 71 -3.63 9.88 13.26
N HIS A 72 -2.95 10.63 14.12
CA HIS A 72 -2.38 10.12 15.38
C HIS A 72 -3.16 10.55 16.60
N SER A 73 -4.14 11.44 16.46
CA SER A 73 -4.86 12.03 17.58
C SER A 73 -5.88 11.06 18.18
N ALA A 74 -6.24 11.30 19.44
CA ALA A 74 -7.28 10.54 20.13
C ALA A 74 -8.70 11.05 19.81
N ARG A 75 -8.83 12.03 18.92
CA ARG A 75 -10.15 12.61 18.56
C ARG A 75 -11.05 11.56 17.93
N ARG A 76 -12.29 11.52 18.39
CA ARG A 76 -13.31 10.56 17.95
C ARG A 76 -14.37 11.19 17.05
N ALA A 77 -14.26 12.48 16.75
CA ALA A 77 -15.20 13.16 15.86
C ALA A 77 -15.22 12.46 14.49
N ARG A 78 -16.40 12.31 13.89
CA ARG A 78 -16.58 11.60 12.62
C ARG A 78 -15.75 12.20 11.50
N SER A 79 -15.57 13.52 11.49
CA SER A 79 -14.76 14.23 10.51
C SER A 79 -13.28 13.83 10.54
N VAL A 80 -12.81 13.26 11.65
CA VAL A 80 -11.43 12.79 11.82
C VAL A 80 -11.36 11.26 11.83
N ALA A 81 -12.31 10.61 12.49
CA ALA A 81 -12.33 9.16 12.64
C ALA A 81 -12.53 8.45 11.30
N ARG A 82 -13.42 8.95 10.46
CA ARG A 82 -13.70 8.34 9.15
C ARG A 82 -12.49 8.37 8.22
N PRO A 83 -11.84 9.54 8.01
CA PRO A 83 -10.61 9.58 7.22
C PRO A 83 -9.51 8.66 7.76
N ARG A 84 -9.38 8.59 9.09
CA ARG A 84 -8.41 7.70 9.74
C ARG A 84 -8.70 6.23 9.43
N GLN A 85 -9.97 5.83 9.46
CA GLN A 85 -10.38 4.47 9.10
C GLN A 85 -10.04 4.15 7.63
N VAL A 86 -10.28 5.08 6.73
CA VAL A 86 -9.92 4.96 5.31
C VAL A 86 -8.40 4.79 5.16
N ALA A 87 -7.61 5.58 5.87
CA ALA A 87 -6.15 5.48 5.84
C ALA A 87 -5.66 4.12 6.34
N MET A 88 -6.25 3.59 7.42
CA MET A 88 -5.94 2.24 7.93
C MET A 88 -6.29 1.16 6.91
N TYR A 89 -7.45 1.27 6.27
CA TYR A 89 -7.89 0.36 5.22
C TYR A 89 -6.90 0.34 4.05
N LEU A 90 -6.53 1.51 3.55
CA LEU A 90 -5.58 1.64 2.45
C LEU A 90 -4.19 1.13 2.84
N ALA A 91 -3.75 1.37 4.07
CA ALA A 91 -2.50 0.83 4.58
C ALA A 91 -2.49 -0.70 4.55
N LYS A 92 -3.61 -1.33 4.91
CA LYS A 92 -3.76 -2.79 4.84
C LYS A 92 -3.76 -3.30 3.41
N GLN A 93 -4.39 -2.58 2.49
CA GLN A 93 -4.51 -2.99 1.09
C GLN A 93 -3.24 -2.76 0.27
N LEU A 94 -2.53 -1.67 0.53
CA LEU A 94 -1.44 -1.20 -0.33
C LEU A 94 -0.05 -1.49 0.22
N THR A 95 0.06 -1.91 1.48
CA THR A 95 1.35 -2.26 2.10
C THR A 95 1.32 -3.70 2.62
N SER A 96 2.49 -4.25 2.85
CA SER A 96 2.65 -5.57 3.46
C SER A 96 2.76 -5.52 4.99
N ARG A 97 2.50 -4.35 5.58
CA ARG A 97 2.60 -4.16 7.04
C ARG A 97 1.53 -4.93 7.78
N SER A 98 1.88 -5.44 8.95
CA SER A 98 0.95 -6.15 9.83
C SER A 98 -0.03 -5.18 10.50
N LEU A 99 -1.15 -5.71 11.00
CA LEU A 99 -2.13 -4.91 11.72
C LEU A 99 -1.52 -4.20 12.95
N PRO A 100 -0.68 -4.84 13.77
CA PRO A 100 -0.01 -4.16 14.87
C PRO A 100 0.91 -3.02 14.43
N GLU A 101 1.62 -3.19 13.33
CA GLU A 101 2.48 -2.13 12.77
C GLU A 101 1.67 -0.93 12.29
N ILE A 102 0.56 -1.20 11.60
CA ILE A 102 -0.37 -0.15 11.15
C ILE A 102 -0.91 0.61 12.37
N GLY A 103 -1.36 -0.11 13.40
CA GLY A 103 -1.87 0.50 14.62
C GLY A 103 -0.86 1.43 15.29
N ARG A 104 0.40 1.03 15.33
CA ARG A 104 1.48 1.87 15.88
C ARG A 104 1.67 3.17 15.11
N LYS A 105 1.53 3.12 13.80
CA LYS A 105 1.65 4.30 12.93
C LYS A 105 0.46 5.26 13.05
N PHE A 106 -0.63 4.81 13.63
CA PHE A 106 -1.84 5.60 13.85
C PHE A 106 -2.01 5.98 15.34
N GLY A 107 -0.93 6.32 16.01
CA GLY A 107 -0.95 6.79 17.40
C GLY A 107 -0.98 5.68 18.44
N GLY A 108 -0.41 4.52 18.12
CA GLY A 108 -0.30 3.42 19.08
C GLY A 108 -1.61 2.68 19.31
N ARG A 109 -2.44 2.54 18.28
CA ARG A 109 -3.70 1.81 18.36
C ARG A 109 -3.49 0.31 18.26
N ASP A 110 -4.40 -0.44 18.89
CA ASP A 110 -4.43 -1.91 18.84
C ASP A 110 -4.70 -2.43 17.42
N HIS A 111 -4.23 -3.64 17.16
CA HIS A 111 -4.54 -4.36 15.93
C HIS A 111 -6.05 -4.59 15.76
N THR A 112 -6.80 -4.77 16.85
CA THR A 112 -8.27 -4.89 16.81
C THR A 112 -8.92 -3.62 16.31
N THR A 113 -8.42 -2.45 16.68
CA THR A 113 -8.90 -1.15 16.18
C THR A 113 -8.72 -1.05 14.67
N VAL A 114 -7.55 -1.48 14.17
CA VAL A 114 -7.27 -1.50 12.73
C VAL A 114 -8.20 -2.48 12.02
N MET A 115 -8.40 -3.67 12.57
CA MET A 115 -9.35 -4.67 12.04
C MET A 115 -10.75 -4.11 11.90
N HIS A 116 -11.24 -3.45 12.95
CA HIS A 116 -12.58 -2.82 12.95
C HIS A 116 -12.67 -1.71 11.91
N ALA A 117 -11.61 -0.92 11.76
CA ALA A 117 -11.55 0.14 10.74
C ALA A 117 -11.64 -0.43 9.33
N VAL A 118 -10.87 -1.47 9.03
CA VAL A 118 -10.88 -2.16 7.74
C VAL A 118 -12.27 -2.71 7.42
N LYS A 119 -12.87 -3.39 8.39
CA LYS A 119 -14.22 -3.97 8.25
C LYS A 119 -15.27 -2.88 8.03
N LYS A 120 -15.19 -1.77 8.77
CA LYS A 120 -16.12 -0.65 8.65
C LYS A 120 -16.05 -0.01 7.27
N VAL A 121 -14.86 0.17 6.73
CA VAL A 121 -14.68 0.72 5.38
C VAL A 121 -15.25 -0.22 4.33
N GLU A 122 -15.04 -1.53 4.47
CA GLU A 122 -15.62 -2.51 3.56
C GLU A 122 -17.15 -2.48 3.57
N GLU A 123 -17.76 -2.42 4.74
CA GLU A 123 -19.22 -2.29 4.89
C GLU A 123 -19.75 -1.01 4.24
N LEU A 124 -19.09 0.13 4.47
CA LEU A 124 -19.48 1.42 3.92
C LEU A 124 -19.34 1.46 2.39
N ARG A 125 -18.36 0.80 1.83
CA ARG A 125 -18.18 0.70 0.39
C ARG A 125 -19.33 -0.05 -0.28
N GLU A 126 -19.92 -1.00 0.41
CA GLU A 126 -21.07 -1.74 -0.10
C GLU A 126 -22.36 -0.93 -0.04
N CYS A 127 -22.50 -0.06 0.96
CA CYS A 127 -23.73 0.69 1.24
C CYS A 127 -23.74 2.09 0.63
N ASP A 128 -22.58 2.69 0.38
CA ASP A 128 -22.44 4.08 -0.04
C ASP A 128 -21.52 4.16 -1.27
N SER A 129 -22.11 4.36 -2.44
CA SER A 129 -21.37 4.44 -3.69
C SER A 129 -20.45 5.65 -3.77
N SER A 130 -20.84 6.78 -3.18
CA SER A 130 -20.01 7.98 -3.13
C SER A 130 -18.75 7.75 -2.30
N PHE A 131 -18.91 7.10 -1.16
CA PHE A 131 -17.78 6.71 -0.31
C PHE A 131 -16.85 5.72 -1.03
N ALA A 132 -17.42 4.74 -1.71
CA ALA A 132 -16.65 3.77 -2.50
C ALA A 132 -15.84 4.44 -3.60
N GLU A 133 -16.39 5.45 -4.28
CA GLU A 133 -15.70 6.24 -5.30
C GLU A 133 -14.52 7.01 -4.69
N ASP A 134 -14.71 7.63 -3.52
CA ASP A 134 -13.65 8.36 -2.81
C ASP A 134 -12.48 7.44 -2.44
N VAL A 135 -12.77 6.27 -1.91
CA VAL A 135 -11.75 5.28 -1.54
C VAL A 135 -11.01 4.80 -2.78
N GLU A 136 -11.71 4.53 -3.87
CA GLU A 136 -11.10 4.09 -5.12
C GLU A 136 -10.22 5.17 -5.75
N LEU A 137 -10.66 6.42 -5.70
CA LEU A 137 -9.89 7.57 -6.18
C LEU A 137 -8.57 7.68 -5.40
N LEU A 138 -8.62 7.63 -4.07
CA LEU A 138 -7.43 7.68 -3.22
C LEU A 138 -6.47 6.54 -3.52
N ARG A 139 -7.00 5.34 -3.70
CA ARG A 139 -6.21 4.17 -4.04
C ARG A 139 -5.46 4.36 -5.36
N ARG A 140 -6.13 4.86 -6.38
CA ARG A 140 -5.51 5.15 -7.70
C ARG A 140 -4.42 6.21 -7.59
N MET A 141 -4.66 7.26 -6.83
CA MET A 141 -3.69 8.33 -6.61
C MET A 141 -2.43 7.82 -5.92
N LEU A 142 -2.59 6.91 -4.96
CA LEU A 142 -1.47 6.32 -4.23
C LEU A 142 -0.70 5.29 -5.05
N GLU A 143 -1.37 4.56 -5.91
CA GLU A 143 -0.74 3.55 -6.78
C GLU A 143 -0.14 4.14 -8.05
N GLY A 144 -0.65 5.27 -8.46
CA GLY A 144 -0.25 5.96 -9.68
C GLY A 144 1.16 6.38 -9.70
#